data_d80f2668ef44ff758b49c971e5022dd1
#
_entry.id   d80f2668ef44ff758b49c971e5022dd1
#
_cell.length_a   1.000
_cell.length_b   1.000
_cell.length_c   1.000
_cell.angle_alpha   90.00
_cell.angle_beta   90.00
_cell.angle_gamma   90.00
#
_symmetry.space_group_name_H-M   'P 1'
#
loop_
_entity.id
_entity.type
_entity.pdbx_description
1 polymer ?
#
loop_
_entity_poly.entity_id
_entity_poly.type
_entity_poly.pdbx_seq_one_letter_code
_entity_poly.pdbx_strand_id
1 'polypeptide(L)'
;MKQNLNCSGSTRVDGGEYGEVRVSASLRVDGDLRCDTLQCSGSAKIEGALSCAGEVRCSGSVKVAGEAAMQEGRFSGSVKAQSLHCMGTLQCSGSAKIEGGMQLGKARFSGSCAAEGDIHAEELEIAGSLCAPAVEAERFHASGVFRIDGLLNAGEIILSRGGLYQAGDIGCTTLRVVQDAHVISLGRRKRALEAQSIEGDTLELLDTQAAVVRGRFVRVGAGCVIDRVEYSEDLTVEDGGIVKEPVRC
;
A
#
# COMPACT_ATOMS: atom_id res chain seq x y z
N MET A 1 4.33 16.65 34.02
CA MET A 1 5.02 15.51 33.39
C MET A 1 3.99 14.43 33.15
N LYS A 2 3.96 13.84 31.92
CA LYS A 2 3.09 12.70 31.62
C LYS A 2 3.61 11.46 32.35
N GLN A 3 2.70 10.62 32.86
CA GLN A 3 3.07 9.37 33.51
C GLN A 3 3.42 8.31 32.46
N ASN A 4 4.48 7.52 32.70
CA ASN A 4 4.80 6.37 31.85
C ASN A 4 3.97 5.15 32.27
N LEU A 5 3.59 4.32 31.29
CA LEU A 5 2.81 3.11 31.51
C LEU A 5 3.65 1.86 31.12
N ASN A 6 4.00 1.04 32.09
CA ASN A 6 4.75 -0.20 31.87
C ASN A 6 3.91 -1.41 32.25
N CYS A 7 3.57 -2.25 31.26
CA CYS A 7 2.72 -3.42 31.43
C CYS A 7 3.52 -4.71 31.22
N SER A 8 3.99 -5.32 32.32
CA SER A 8 4.64 -6.63 32.31
C SER A 8 3.68 -7.81 32.58
N GLY A 9 2.49 -7.51 33.11
CA GLY A 9 1.37 -8.45 33.30
C GLY A 9 0.12 -7.99 32.55
N SER A 10 -1.02 -8.66 32.81
CA SER A 10 -2.31 -8.21 32.28
C SER A 10 -2.77 -6.95 33.00
N THR A 11 -2.86 -5.86 32.28
CA THR A 11 -3.17 -4.53 32.81
C THR A 11 -4.40 -3.96 32.10
N ARG A 12 -5.30 -3.36 32.85
CA ARG A 12 -6.43 -2.59 32.34
C ARG A 12 -6.36 -1.17 32.92
N VAL A 13 -6.50 -0.21 32.05
CA VAL A 13 -6.48 1.22 32.41
C VAL A 13 -7.60 1.95 31.71
N ASP A 14 -8.07 3.03 32.30
CA ASP A 14 -8.94 3.98 31.62
C ASP A 14 -8.15 4.74 30.55
N GLY A 15 -8.86 5.29 29.56
CA GLY A 15 -8.28 6.18 28.57
C GLY A 15 -7.55 7.37 29.22
N GLY A 16 -6.55 7.91 28.53
CA GLY A 16 -5.80 9.02 29.11
C GLY A 16 -4.54 9.39 28.33
N GLU A 17 -3.77 10.30 28.93
CA GLU A 17 -2.50 10.77 28.39
C GLU A 17 -1.31 10.19 29.15
N TYR A 18 -0.40 9.57 28.41
CA TYR A 18 0.80 8.94 28.94
C TYR A 18 2.04 9.47 28.20
N GLY A 19 3.20 9.36 28.82
CA GLY A 19 4.49 9.57 28.16
C GLY A 19 4.82 8.35 27.32
N GLU A 20 5.73 7.52 27.81
CA GLU A 20 6.08 6.25 27.18
C GLU A 20 5.14 5.14 27.65
N VAL A 21 4.60 4.39 26.68
CA VAL A 21 3.79 3.18 26.92
C VAL A 21 4.56 1.95 26.47
N ARG A 22 4.88 1.05 27.41
CA ARG A 22 5.55 -0.22 27.12
C ARG A 22 4.66 -1.38 27.51
N VAL A 23 4.40 -2.28 26.55
CA VAL A 23 3.54 -3.46 26.72
C VAL A 23 4.33 -4.71 26.38
N SER A 24 4.69 -5.51 27.39
CA SER A 24 5.34 -6.79 27.20
C SER A 24 4.36 -7.97 27.29
N ALA A 25 3.25 -7.80 28.00
CA ALA A 25 2.19 -8.82 28.14
C ALA A 25 0.89 -8.34 27.50
N SER A 26 -0.12 -7.97 28.29
CA SER A 26 -1.44 -7.59 27.79
C SER A 26 -1.88 -6.24 28.38
N LEU A 27 -2.25 -5.32 27.51
CA LEU A 27 -2.84 -4.03 27.88
C LEU A 27 -4.24 -3.91 27.29
N ARG A 28 -5.20 -3.48 28.12
CA ARG A 28 -6.50 -3.01 27.66
C ARG A 28 -6.70 -1.58 28.13
N VAL A 29 -7.04 -0.72 27.20
CA VAL A 29 -7.38 0.68 27.46
C VAL A 29 -8.87 0.88 27.19
N ASP A 30 -9.62 1.30 28.21
CA ASP A 30 -11.05 1.61 28.08
C ASP A 30 -11.19 3.10 27.71
N GLY A 31 -11.24 3.39 26.41
CA GLY A 31 -11.30 4.72 25.82
C GLY A 31 -10.05 5.05 24.97
N ASP A 32 -9.78 6.33 24.81
CA ASP A 32 -8.70 6.83 23.96
C ASP A 32 -7.36 6.75 24.67
N LEU A 33 -6.32 6.40 23.93
CA LEU A 33 -4.93 6.42 24.39
C LEU A 33 -4.15 7.50 23.66
N ARG A 34 -3.63 8.47 24.41
CA ARG A 34 -2.68 9.46 23.91
C ARG A 34 -1.33 9.20 24.54
N CYS A 35 -0.27 9.12 23.71
CA CYS A 35 1.07 8.86 24.23
C CYS A 35 2.16 9.55 23.39
N ASP A 36 3.35 9.68 23.97
CA ASP A 36 4.50 10.17 23.23
C ASP A 36 5.11 9.04 22.40
N THR A 37 5.21 7.81 22.94
CA THR A 37 5.65 6.61 22.23
C THR A 37 4.90 5.38 22.72
N LEU A 38 4.72 4.38 21.81
CA LEU A 38 4.13 3.07 22.14
C LEU A 38 5.04 1.94 21.68
N GLN A 39 5.48 1.11 22.61
CA GLN A 39 6.22 -0.14 22.32
C GLN A 39 5.38 -1.33 22.77
N CYS A 40 4.96 -2.18 21.85
CA CYS A 40 4.13 -3.34 22.13
C CYS A 40 4.78 -4.62 21.60
N SER A 41 5.28 -5.46 22.52
CA SER A 41 5.76 -6.80 22.19
C SER A 41 4.70 -7.88 22.45
N GLY A 42 3.75 -7.59 23.33
CA GLY A 42 2.62 -8.46 23.64
C GLY A 42 1.36 -8.06 22.87
N SER A 43 0.26 -7.85 23.59
CA SER A 43 -1.05 -7.53 23.02
C SER A 43 -1.58 -6.22 23.61
N ALA A 44 -1.96 -5.27 22.77
CA ALA A 44 -2.63 -4.06 23.21
C ALA A 44 -4.00 -3.93 22.53
N LYS A 45 -5.04 -3.72 23.34
CA LYS A 45 -6.39 -3.44 22.88
C LYS A 45 -6.81 -2.07 23.39
N ILE A 46 -7.14 -1.18 22.50
CA ILE A 46 -7.59 0.18 22.76
C ILE A 46 -9.02 0.29 22.26
N GLU A 47 -9.96 0.55 23.17
CA GLU A 47 -11.41 0.60 22.85
C GLU A 47 -11.82 1.95 22.24
N GLY A 48 -10.95 2.91 22.20
CA GLY A 48 -11.12 4.21 21.55
C GLY A 48 -10.07 4.42 20.45
N ALA A 49 -9.63 5.66 20.28
CA ALA A 49 -8.57 6.06 19.36
C ALA A 49 -7.18 5.94 19.98
N LEU A 50 -6.17 5.73 19.15
CA LEU A 50 -4.76 5.84 19.50
C LEU A 50 -4.17 7.09 18.86
N SER A 51 -3.63 8.00 19.68
CA SER A 51 -2.88 9.17 19.22
C SER A 51 -1.47 9.13 19.80
N CYS A 52 -0.49 8.80 18.96
CA CYS A 52 0.91 8.73 19.33
C CYS A 52 1.69 9.88 18.67
N ALA A 53 2.24 10.78 19.49
CA ALA A 53 2.98 11.93 18.97
C ALA A 53 4.31 11.56 18.29
N GLY A 54 4.87 10.41 18.63
CA GLY A 54 6.11 9.88 18.08
C GLY A 54 5.91 8.53 17.41
N GLU A 55 6.71 7.54 17.82
CA GLU A 55 6.77 6.24 17.19
C GLU A 55 5.89 5.19 17.87
N VAL A 56 5.20 4.40 17.06
CA VAL A 56 4.53 3.15 17.46
C VAL A 56 5.34 1.98 16.94
N ARG A 57 5.90 1.18 17.85
CA ARG A 57 6.57 -0.10 17.54
C ARG A 57 5.75 -1.27 18.03
N CYS A 58 5.37 -2.16 17.14
CA CYS A 58 4.60 -3.35 17.49
C CYS A 58 5.21 -4.61 16.87
N SER A 59 5.67 -5.53 17.72
CA SER A 59 6.07 -6.89 17.32
C SER A 59 4.97 -7.90 17.61
N GLY A 60 4.07 -7.60 18.53
CA GLY A 60 2.91 -8.42 18.87
C GLY A 60 1.65 -8.00 18.14
N SER A 61 0.57 -7.75 18.88
CA SER A 61 -0.74 -7.37 18.32
C SER A 61 -1.24 -6.06 18.90
N VAL A 62 -1.62 -5.13 18.02
CA VAL A 62 -2.33 -3.90 18.42
C VAL A 62 -3.68 -3.85 17.73
N LYS A 63 -4.74 -3.72 18.55
CA LYS A 63 -6.10 -3.49 18.07
C LYS A 63 -6.61 -2.16 18.61
N VAL A 64 -6.98 -1.28 17.71
CA VAL A 64 -7.57 0.03 17.98
C VAL A 64 -8.99 0.02 17.44
N ALA A 65 -9.98 0.33 18.27
CA ALA A 65 -11.38 0.34 17.84
C ALA A 65 -11.70 1.59 16.99
N GLY A 66 -10.97 2.69 17.21
CA GLY A 66 -11.09 3.93 16.46
C GLY A 66 -9.91 4.13 15.51
N GLU A 67 -9.57 5.40 15.31
CA GLU A 67 -8.43 5.84 14.52
C GLU A 67 -7.11 5.51 15.24
N ALA A 68 -6.10 5.09 14.47
CA ALA A 68 -4.72 4.97 14.91
C ALA A 68 -3.89 6.07 14.23
N ALA A 69 -3.57 7.13 14.96
CA ALA A 69 -2.76 8.24 14.48
C ALA A 69 -1.36 8.21 15.10
N MET A 70 -0.31 8.37 14.28
CA MET A 70 1.07 8.35 14.71
C MET A 70 1.99 9.14 13.77
N GLN A 71 3.15 9.55 14.29
CA GLN A 71 4.17 10.17 13.45
C GLN A 71 4.96 9.12 12.69
N GLU A 72 5.37 8.05 13.36
CA GLU A 72 6.07 6.91 12.74
C GLU A 72 5.47 5.59 13.21
N GLY A 73 5.47 4.57 12.33
CA GLY A 73 4.97 3.23 12.64
C GLY A 73 5.90 2.12 12.18
N ARG A 74 6.18 1.15 13.06
CA ARG A 74 6.89 -0.09 12.72
C ARG A 74 6.13 -1.30 13.25
N PHE A 75 5.57 -2.08 12.33
CA PHE A 75 4.74 -3.23 12.65
C PHE A 75 5.35 -4.51 12.06
N SER A 76 5.88 -5.37 12.94
CA SER A 76 6.29 -6.72 12.56
C SER A 76 5.22 -7.76 12.88
N GLY A 77 4.33 -7.44 13.83
CA GLY A 77 3.17 -8.25 14.19
C GLY A 77 1.89 -7.82 13.47
N SER A 78 0.76 -7.83 14.17
CA SER A 78 -0.52 -7.45 13.59
C SER A 78 -1.01 -6.09 14.10
N VAL A 79 -1.55 -5.28 13.19
CA VAL A 79 -2.28 -4.07 13.52
C VAL A 79 -3.68 -4.14 12.92
N LYS A 80 -4.67 -3.79 13.75
CA LYS A 80 -6.06 -3.62 13.32
C LYS A 80 -6.57 -2.29 13.85
N ALA A 81 -7.15 -1.47 12.97
CA ALA A 81 -7.74 -0.18 13.31
C ALA A 81 -8.94 0.13 12.41
N GLN A 82 -9.76 1.09 12.82
CA GLN A 82 -10.82 1.60 11.96
C GLN A 82 -10.24 2.46 10.84
N SER A 83 -9.30 3.35 11.15
CA SER A 83 -8.53 4.12 10.17
C SER A 83 -7.08 4.25 10.63
N LEU A 84 -6.17 4.52 9.71
CA LEU A 84 -4.74 4.66 9.99
C LEU A 84 -4.21 5.97 9.42
N HIS A 85 -3.61 6.78 10.29
CA HIS A 85 -2.98 8.03 9.92
C HIS A 85 -1.51 8.02 10.37
N CYS A 86 -0.56 8.05 9.42
CA CYS A 86 0.86 8.08 9.70
C CYS A 86 1.53 9.16 8.84
N MET A 87 1.91 10.28 9.45
CA MET A 87 2.45 11.44 8.72
C MET A 87 3.89 11.26 8.23
N GLY A 88 4.68 10.46 8.92
CA GLY A 88 6.06 10.18 8.57
C GLY A 88 6.21 8.82 7.89
N THR A 89 7.05 7.95 8.47
CA THR A 89 7.36 6.65 7.86
C THR A 89 6.61 5.51 8.53
N LEU A 90 5.91 4.72 7.71
CA LEU A 90 5.26 3.47 8.11
C LEU A 90 5.98 2.26 7.50
N GLN A 91 6.42 1.33 8.33
CA GLN A 91 6.95 0.04 7.90
C GLN A 91 6.12 -1.09 8.48
N CYS A 92 5.53 -1.92 7.63
CA CYS A 92 4.73 -3.07 8.04
C CYS A 92 5.24 -4.35 7.36
N SER A 93 5.90 -5.21 8.15
CA SER A 93 6.30 -6.55 7.70
C SER A 93 5.30 -7.62 8.11
N GLY A 94 4.43 -7.32 9.06
CA GLY A 94 3.38 -8.20 9.53
C GLY A 94 2.06 -8.03 8.77
N SER A 95 0.95 -8.01 9.50
CA SER A 95 -0.38 -7.87 8.93
C SER A 95 -1.03 -6.56 9.38
N ALA A 96 -1.50 -5.77 8.41
CA ALA A 96 -2.34 -4.60 8.65
C ALA A 96 -3.75 -4.85 8.12
N LYS A 97 -4.75 -4.72 8.99
CA LYS A 97 -6.16 -4.74 8.59
C LYS A 97 -6.84 -3.45 9.05
N ILE A 98 -7.23 -2.62 8.10
CA ILE A 98 -7.86 -1.32 8.34
C ILE A 98 -9.27 -1.36 7.79
N GLU A 99 -10.27 -1.12 8.64
CA GLU A 99 -11.71 -1.20 8.27
C GLU A 99 -12.18 0.02 7.46
N GLY A 100 -11.41 1.10 7.44
CA GLY A 100 -11.65 2.31 6.65
C GLY A 100 -10.42 2.69 5.84
N GLY A 101 -10.20 4.00 5.68
CA GLY A 101 -9.12 4.54 4.88
C GLY A 101 -7.79 4.68 5.61
N MET A 102 -6.76 4.95 4.82
CA MET A 102 -5.42 5.26 5.32
C MET A 102 -4.92 6.58 4.73
N GLN A 103 -4.25 7.39 5.59
CA GLN A 103 -3.50 8.57 5.17
C GLN A 103 -2.06 8.41 5.60
N LEU A 104 -1.15 8.36 4.65
CA LEU A 104 0.22 7.95 4.85
C LEU A 104 1.18 8.96 4.21
N GLY A 105 2.28 9.29 4.89
CA GLY A 105 3.43 9.90 4.24
C GLY A 105 4.15 8.84 3.39
N LYS A 106 5.24 8.26 3.93
CA LYS A 106 5.97 7.18 3.26
C LYS A 106 5.64 5.84 3.88
N ALA A 107 5.13 4.90 3.10
CA ALA A 107 4.73 3.59 3.61
C ALA A 107 5.35 2.45 2.82
N ARG A 108 5.84 1.43 3.53
CA ARG A 108 6.32 0.17 2.97
C ARG A 108 5.63 -1.01 3.61
N PHE A 109 4.97 -1.81 2.78
CA PHE A 109 4.33 -3.06 3.18
C PHE A 109 5.08 -4.26 2.59
N SER A 110 5.82 -4.98 3.44
CA SER A 110 6.45 -6.25 3.06
C SER A 110 5.61 -7.46 3.46
N GLY A 111 4.68 -7.28 4.39
CA GLY A 111 3.67 -8.26 4.77
C GLY A 111 2.35 -8.07 4.05
N SER A 112 1.24 -8.34 4.72
CA SER A 112 -0.10 -8.18 4.15
C SER A 112 -0.75 -6.88 4.62
N CYS A 113 -1.35 -6.15 3.70
CA CYS A 113 -2.15 -4.96 3.98
C CYS A 113 -3.52 -5.11 3.33
N ALA A 114 -4.57 -4.93 4.11
CA ALA A 114 -5.95 -4.88 3.64
C ALA A 114 -6.63 -3.63 4.20
N ALA A 115 -7.15 -2.79 3.33
CA ALA A 115 -7.98 -1.65 3.66
C ALA A 115 -9.36 -1.82 3.04
N GLU A 116 -10.41 -1.49 3.79
CA GLU A 116 -11.78 -1.47 3.28
C GLU A 116 -12.17 -0.08 2.74
N GLY A 117 -11.35 0.97 3.03
CA GLY A 117 -11.45 2.31 2.48
C GLY A 117 -10.22 2.68 1.65
N ASP A 118 -10.23 3.88 1.09
CA ASP A 118 -9.20 4.37 0.18
C ASP A 118 -7.87 4.63 0.91
N ILE A 119 -6.78 4.50 0.16
CA ILE A 119 -5.43 4.76 0.64
C ILE A 119 -4.89 6.00 -0.06
N HIS A 120 -4.51 7.01 0.72
CA HIS A 120 -3.78 8.18 0.25
C HIS A 120 -2.37 8.16 0.82
N ALA A 121 -1.35 8.34 -0.04
CA ALA A 121 0.04 8.31 0.38
C ALA A 121 0.90 9.30 -0.43
N GLU A 122 2.02 9.78 0.14
CA GLU A 122 3.06 10.42 -0.65
C GLU A 122 3.87 9.35 -1.42
N GLU A 123 4.36 8.35 -0.70
CA GLU A 123 5.09 7.21 -1.27
C GLU A 123 4.52 5.91 -0.73
N LEU A 124 4.16 4.98 -1.62
CA LEU A 124 3.65 3.67 -1.25
C LEU A 124 4.47 2.56 -1.93
N GLU A 125 5.17 1.76 -1.14
CA GLU A 125 5.94 0.62 -1.60
C GLU A 125 5.31 -0.70 -1.14
N ILE A 126 5.01 -1.59 -2.08
CA ILE A 126 4.39 -2.90 -1.85
C ILE A 126 5.35 -4.01 -2.28
N ALA A 127 6.00 -4.63 -1.31
CA ALA A 127 6.79 -5.84 -1.52
C ALA A 127 6.02 -7.13 -1.12
N GLY A 128 5.01 -6.99 -0.28
CA GLY A 128 4.11 -8.07 0.13
C GLY A 128 2.80 -8.09 -0.65
N SER A 129 1.66 -8.05 0.04
CA SER A 129 0.34 -8.01 -0.59
C SER A 129 -0.47 -6.80 -0.14
N LEU A 130 -1.18 -6.17 -1.09
CA LEU A 130 -2.11 -5.08 -0.84
C LEU A 130 -3.48 -5.41 -1.41
N CYS A 131 -4.53 -5.13 -0.64
CA CYS A 131 -5.91 -5.12 -1.10
C CYS A 131 -6.58 -3.82 -0.64
N ALA A 132 -7.15 -3.06 -1.58
CA ALA A 132 -7.81 -1.79 -1.30
C ALA A 132 -8.88 -1.47 -2.36
N PRO A 133 -9.90 -0.65 -2.05
CA PRO A 133 -10.86 -0.17 -3.05
C PRO A 133 -10.22 0.78 -4.05
N ALA A 134 -9.47 1.78 -3.57
CA ALA A 134 -8.73 2.74 -4.39
C ALA A 134 -7.42 3.15 -3.71
N VAL A 135 -6.46 3.60 -4.53
CA VAL A 135 -5.17 4.12 -4.06
C VAL A 135 -4.85 5.40 -4.81
N GLU A 136 -4.47 6.43 -4.07
CA GLU A 136 -3.92 7.67 -4.59
C GLU A 136 -2.55 7.92 -3.97
N ALA A 137 -1.52 8.18 -4.80
CA ALA A 137 -0.17 8.42 -4.33
C ALA A 137 0.62 9.37 -5.25
N GLU A 138 1.66 10.00 -4.74
CA GLU A 138 2.64 10.67 -5.61
C GLU A 138 3.52 9.62 -6.32
N ARG A 139 4.00 8.62 -5.55
CA ARG A 139 4.81 7.50 -6.06
C ARG A 139 4.28 6.17 -5.55
N PHE A 140 4.06 5.26 -6.48
CA PHE A 140 3.60 3.90 -6.19
C PHE A 140 4.55 2.87 -6.78
N HIS A 141 5.20 2.10 -5.92
CA HIS A 141 6.12 1.03 -6.34
C HIS A 141 5.62 -0.32 -5.85
N ALA A 142 5.55 -1.32 -6.73
CA ALA A 142 5.17 -2.67 -6.33
C ALA A 142 6.08 -3.74 -6.95
N SER A 143 6.54 -4.65 -6.08
CA SER A 143 7.25 -5.88 -6.45
C SER A 143 6.54 -7.15 -5.96
N GLY A 144 5.52 -6.99 -5.10
CA GLY A 144 4.69 -8.07 -4.57
C GLY A 144 3.40 -8.28 -5.37
N VAL A 145 2.30 -8.31 -4.66
CA VAL A 145 0.96 -8.53 -5.22
C VAL A 145 0.04 -7.40 -4.79
N PHE A 146 -0.75 -6.85 -5.72
CA PHE A 146 -1.85 -6.01 -5.29
C PHE A 146 -3.15 -6.30 -6.05
N ARG A 147 -4.25 -6.02 -5.37
CA ARG A 147 -5.58 -5.93 -5.92
C ARG A 147 -6.22 -4.62 -5.48
N ILE A 148 -6.48 -3.76 -6.45
CA ILE A 148 -7.20 -2.50 -6.27
C ILE A 148 -8.45 -2.59 -7.12
N ASP A 149 -9.62 -2.68 -6.45
CA ASP A 149 -10.88 -2.97 -7.16
C ASP A 149 -11.34 -1.80 -8.05
N GLY A 150 -10.98 -0.57 -7.71
CA GLY A 150 -11.27 0.65 -8.46
C GLY A 150 -10.01 1.31 -9.04
N LEU A 151 -9.80 2.58 -8.67
CA LEU A 151 -8.76 3.43 -9.24
C LEU A 151 -7.43 3.31 -8.49
N LEU A 152 -6.35 3.09 -9.25
CA LEU A 152 -4.98 3.40 -8.86
C LEU A 152 -4.56 4.69 -9.55
N ASN A 153 -4.40 5.77 -8.81
CA ASN A 153 -3.94 7.05 -9.33
C ASN A 153 -2.59 7.42 -8.69
N ALA A 154 -1.57 7.67 -9.51
CA ALA A 154 -0.28 8.12 -8.97
C ALA A 154 0.51 8.93 -10.00
N GLY A 155 1.36 9.85 -9.53
CA GLY A 155 2.28 10.56 -10.42
C GLY A 155 3.22 9.60 -11.13
N GLU A 156 3.89 8.72 -10.38
CA GLU A 156 4.77 7.69 -10.91
C GLU A 156 4.36 6.30 -10.41
N ILE A 157 4.25 5.34 -11.33
CA ILE A 157 3.98 3.94 -11.03
C ILE A 157 5.11 3.07 -11.57
N ILE A 158 5.79 2.32 -10.70
CA ILE A 158 6.81 1.34 -11.08
C ILE A 158 6.39 -0.04 -10.59
N LEU A 159 6.23 -0.98 -11.53
CA LEU A 159 5.83 -2.35 -11.24
C LEU A 159 6.93 -3.32 -11.65
N SER A 160 7.39 -4.16 -10.74
CA SER A 160 8.37 -5.21 -11.04
C SER A 160 7.72 -6.40 -11.74
N ARG A 161 8.30 -6.89 -12.81
CA ARG A 161 7.76 -7.96 -13.67
C ARG A 161 7.47 -9.31 -12.97
N GLY A 162 7.91 -9.49 -11.74
CA GLY A 162 7.65 -10.73 -10.96
C GLY A 162 6.35 -10.71 -10.16
N GLY A 163 5.70 -9.56 -10.05
CA GLY A 163 4.48 -9.37 -9.28
C GLY A 163 3.21 -9.82 -10.00
N LEU A 164 2.09 -9.74 -9.29
CA LEU A 164 0.75 -9.94 -9.83
C LEU A 164 -0.10 -8.73 -9.44
N TYR A 165 -0.52 -7.97 -10.42
CA TYR A 165 -1.14 -6.67 -10.26
C TYR A 165 -2.51 -6.64 -10.90
N GLN A 166 -3.50 -6.25 -10.14
CA GLN A 166 -4.86 -6.07 -10.62
C GLN A 166 -5.39 -4.71 -10.18
N ALA A 167 -5.83 -3.91 -11.12
CA ALA A 167 -6.55 -2.66 -10.86
C ALA A 167 -7.80 -2.57 -11.76
N GLY A 168 -8.81 -1.83 -11.33
CA GLY A 168 -9.89 -1.44 -12.22
C GLY A 168 -9.37 -0.47 -13.28
N ASP A 169 -9.09 0.74 -12.87
CA ASP A 169 -8.53 1.79 -13.72
C ASP A 169 -7.19 2.30 -13.16
N ILE A 170 -6.30 2.73 -14.04
CA ILE A 170 -5.02 3.30 -13.68
C ILE A 170 -4.90 4.68 -14.32
N GLY A 171 -4.66 5.71 -13.49
CA GLY A 171 -4.29 7.06 -13.89
C GLY A 171 -2.87 7.40 -13.43
N CYS A 172 -2.03 7.95 -14.31
CA CYS A 172 -0.67 8.30 -13.93
C CYS A 172 -0.03 9.33 -14.87
N THR A 173 1.06 9.96 -14.44
CA THR A 173 1.94 10.66 -15.38
C THR A 173 2.86 9.65 -16.06
N THR A 174 3.46 8.74 -15.28
CA THR A 174 4.37 7.72 -15.80
C THR A 174 4.06 6.36 -15.21
N LEU A 175 3.92 5.34 -16.07
CA LEU A 175 3.83 3.94 -15.67
C LEU A 175 4.93 3.14 -16.36
N ARG A 176 5.68 2.37 -15.58
CA ARG A 176 6.74 1.48 -16.08
C ARG A 176 6.62 0.10 -15.46
N VAL A 177 6.44 -0.92 -16.29
CA VAL A 177 6.60 -2.32 -15.88
C VAL A 177 8.03 -2.73 -16.19
N VAL A 178 8.86 -2.89 -15.16
CA VAL A 178 10.31 -3.10 -15.30
C VAL A 178 10.68 -4.56 -15.02
N GLN A 179 11.68 -5.06 -15.74
CA GLN A 179 12.24 -6.38 -15.47
C GLN A 179 13.34 -6.26 -14.42
N ASP A 180 13.16 -6.87 -13.25
CA ASP A 180 14.23 -6.98 -12.27
C ASP A 180 15.33 -7.89 -12.80
N ALA A 181 16.59 -7.43 -12.73
CA ALA A 181 17.76 -8.13 -13.26
C ALA A 181 18.04 -9.49 -12.59
N HIS A 182 17.35 -9.81 -11.49
CA HIS A 182 17.60 -11.03 -10.69
C HIS A 182 16.52 -12.12 -10.80
N VAL A 183 15.43 -11.89 -11.53
CA VAL A 183 14.36 -12.89 -11.68
C VAL A 183 14.55 -13.68 -12.97
N ILE A 184 15.21 -14.83 -12.87
CA ILE A 184 15.21 -15.85 -13.95
C ILE A 184 13.85 -16.56 -13.91
N SER A 185 12.92 -16.13 -14.72
CA SER A 185 11.60 -16.76 -14.85
C SER A 185 11.71 -18.06 -15.64
N LEU A 186 11.89 -19.18 -14.95
CA LEU A 186 11.71 -20.52 -15.49
C LEU A 186 10.24 -20.94 -15.32
N GLY A 187 9.37 -20.56 -16.24
CA GLY A 187 7.98 -21.00 -16.20
C GLY A 187 7.06 -20.23 -17.15
N ARG A 188 5.78 -20.65 -17.23
CA ARG A 188 4.72 -19.95 -17.97
C ARG A 188 4.67 -18.48 -17.52
N ARG A 189 4.84 -17.57 -18.47
CA ARG A 189 4.69 -16.12 -18.24
C ARG A 189 3.29 -15.86 -17.69
N LYS A 190 3.18 -15.52 -16.40
CA LYS A 190 1.96 -14.97 -15.84
C LYS A 190 1.93 -13.49 -16.22
N ARG A 191 0.76 -12.99 -16.55
CA ARG A 191 0.54 -11.57 -16.77
C ARG A 191 0.92 -10.83 -15.50
N ALA A 192 1.72 -9.78 -15.61
CA ALA A 192 2.13 -8.98 -14.46
C ALA A 192 1.03 -8.00 -14.07
N LEU A 193 0.38 -7.35 -15.05
CA LEU A 193 -0.64 -6.34 -14.83
C LEU A 193 -1.93 -6.65 -15.60
N GLU A 194 -3.05 -6.57 -14.90
CA GLU A 194 -4.40 -6.61 -15.48
C GLU A 194 -5.14 -5.34 -15.07
N ALA A 195 -5.67 -4.59 -16.04
CA ALA A 195 -6.47 -3.38 -15.81
C ALA A 195 -7.57 -3.24 -16.88
N GLN A 196 -8.65 -2.54 -16.53
CA GLN A 196 -9.70 -2.17 -17.47
C GLN A 196 -9.19 -1.05 -18.38
N SER A 197 -8.73 0.03 -17.79
CA SER A 197 -8.12 1.16 -18.49
C SER A 197 -6.81 1.60 -17.86
N ILE A 198 -5.91 2.12 -18.69
CA ILE A 198 -4.65 2.72 -18.27
C ILE A 198 -4.53 4.06 -19.00
N GLU A 199 -4.41 5.15 -18.25
CA GLU A 199 -4.26 6.49 -18.82
C GLU A 199 -3.04 7.20 -18.21
N GLY A 200 -2.21 7.80 -19.08
CA GLY A 200 -1.02 8.52 -18.61
C GLY A 200 -0.22 9.15 -19.74
N ASP A 201 0.79 9.97 -19.41
CA ASP A 201 1.61 10.61 -20.42
C ASP A 201 2.62 9.63 -21.03
N THR A 202 3.35 8.88 -20.20
CA THR A 202 4.39 7.95 -20.65
C THR A 202 4.14 6.56 -20.06
N LEU A 203 3.86 5.61 -20.94
CA LEU A 203 3.48 4.24 -20.58
C LEU A 203 4.44 3.23 -21.20
N GLU A 204 5.22 2.53 -20.34
CA GLU A 204 6.10 1.43 -20.74
C GLU A 204 5.55 0.11 -20.16
N LEU A 205 4.88 -0.67 -21.01
CA LEU A 205 4.11 -1.85 -20.60
C LEU A 205 4.81 -3.14 -20.99
N LEU A 206 4.88 -4.09 -20.05
CA LEU A 206 5.35 -5.47 -20.24
C LEU A 206 4.38 -6.45 -19.57
N ASP A 207 4.13 -7.60 -20.15
CA ASP A 207 3.23 -8.65 -19.62
C ASP A 207 1.89 -8.08 -19.09
N THR A 208 1.33 -7.10 -19.81
CA THR A 208 0.14 -6.33 -19.40
C THR A 208 -1.06 -6.70 -20.24
N GLN A 209 -2.20 -6.88 -19.60
CA GLN A 209 -3.50 -6.97 -20.25
C GLN A 209 -4.36 -5.76 -19.88
N ALA A 210 -4.88 -5.05 -20.89
CA ALA A 210 -5.81 -3.96 -20.71
C ALA A 210 -6.84 -3.91 -21.84
N ALA A 211 -8.06 -3.43 -21.54
CA ALA A 211 -9.05 -3.17 -22.58
C ALA A 211 -8.70 -1.88 -23.32
N VAL A 212 -8.35 -0.81 -22.61
CA VAL A 212 -7.99 0.48 -23.23
C VAL A 212 -6.74 1.04 -22.59
N VAL A 213 -5.82 1.53 -23.41
CA VAL A 213 -4.64 2.29 -23.00
C VAL A 213 -4.65 3.63 -23.70
N ARG A 214 -4.53 4.74 -22.95
CA ARG A 214 -4.46 6.11 -23.46
C ARG A 214 -3.18 6.76 -23.02
N GLY A 215 -2.42 7.34 -23.96
CA GLY A 215 -1.18 7.99 -23.60
C GLY A 215 -0.61 8.89 -24.69
N ARG A 216 0.36 9.74 -24.31
CA ARG A 216 1.13 10.50 -25.29
C ARG A 216 2.19 9.62 -25.91
N PHE A 217 2.99 8.99 -25.09
CA PHE A 217 4.04 8.05 -25.49
C PHE A 217 3.73 6.67 -24.93
N VAL A 218 3.42 5.72 -25.81
CA VAL A 218 3.05 4.37 -25.39
C VAL A 218 4.02 3.35 -26.00
N ARG A 219 4.70 2.59 -25.15
CA ARG A 219 5.52 1.45 -25.53
C ARG A 219 4.87 0.17 -25.03
N VAL A 220 4.53 -0.70 -25.97
CA VAL A 220 3.89 -1.98 -25.72
C VAL A 220 4.92 -3.07 -25.97
N GLY A 221 5.48 -3.62 -24.89
CA GLY A 221 6.50 -4.65 -24.96
C GLY A 221 5.94 -6.07 -24.92
N ALA A 222 6.83 -7.03 -24.78
CA ALA A 222 6.52 -8.45 -24.86
C ALA A 222 5.48 -8.87 -23.80
N GLY A 223 4.58 -9.78 -24.20
CA GLY A 223 3.55 -10.35 -23.33
C GLY A 223 2.33 -9.46 -23.11
N CYS A 224 2.30 -8.25 -23.66
CA CYS A 224 1.13 -7.37 -23.62
C CYS A 224 0.04 -7.85 -24.58
N VAL A 225 -1.22 -7.73 -24.13
CA VAL A 225 -2.43 -7.92 -24.95
C VAL A 225 -3.38 -6.78 -24.63
N ILE A 226 -3.47 -5.82 -25.55
CA ILE A 226 -4.26 -4.60 -25.38
C ILE A 226 -5.30 -4.54 -26.50
N ASP A 227 -6.57 -4.33 -26.14
CA ASP A 227 -7.62 -4.30 -27.15
C ASP A 227 -7.56 -2.99 -27.95
N ARG A 228 -7.40 -1.83 -27.28
CA ARG A 228 -7.34 -0.51 -27.92
C ARG A 228 -6.27 0.38 -27.31
N VAL A 229 -5.43 0.97 -28.16
CA VAL A 229 -4.44 1.99 -27.75
C VAL A 229 -4.75 3.30 -28.46
N GLU A 230 -5.00 4.33 -27.67
CA GLU A 230 -5.18 5.71 -28.13
C GLU A 230 -3.91 6.52 -27.76
N TYR A 231 -3.23 7.09 -28.78
CA TYR A 231 -1.97 7.80 -28.55
C TYR A 231 -1.90 9.10 -29.34
N SER A 232 -1.24 10.11 -28.79
CA SER A 232 -1.13 11.40 -29.47
C SER A 232 0.25 11.64 -30.12
N GLU A 233 1.34 11.17 -29.52
CA GLU A 233 2.70 11.41 -29.99
C GLU A 233 3.32 10.18 -30.66
N ASP A 234 3.58 9.12 -29.88
CA ASP A 234 4.26 7.91 -30.38
C ASP A 234 3.67 6.64 -29.79
N LEU A 235 3.57 5.63 -30.66
CA LEU A 235 3.26 4.25 -30.29
C LEU A 235 4.35 3.32 -30.82
N THR A 236 5.08 2.70 -29.94
CA THR A 236 6.03 1.63 -30.25
C THR A 236 5.48 0.28 -29.77
N VAL A 237 5.34 -0.68 -30.68
CA VAL A 237 4.96 -2.06 -30.36
C VAL A 237 6.16 -2.96 -30.63
N GLU A 238 6.71 -3.56 -29.56
CA GLU A 238 7.86 -4.47 -29.64
C GLU A 238 7.42 -5.91 -29.96
N ASP A 239 8.39 -6.75 -30.34
CA ASP A 239 8.14 -8.15 -30.60
C ASP A 239 7.49 -8.88 -29.41
N GLY A 240 6.36 -9.54 -29.67
CA GLY A 240 5.57 -10.22 -28.64
C GLY A 240 4.56 -9.35 -27.90
N GLY A 241 4.42 -8.07 -28.25
CA GLY A 241 3.29 -7.22 -27.90
C GLY A 241 2.15 -7.33 -28.91
N ILE A 242 0.91 -7.29 -28.42
CA ILE A 242 -0.30 -7.34 -29.25
C ILE A 242 -1.16 -6.14 -28.96
N VAL A 243 -1.44 -5.32 -29.97
CA VAL A 243 -2.43 -4.24 -29.96
C VAL A 243 -3.44 -4.54 -31.06
N LYS A 244 -4.72 -4.68 -30.70
CA LYS A 244 -5.77 -5.02 -31.69
C LYS A 244 -6.21 -3.80 -32.48
N GLU A 245 -6.36 -2.66 -31.83
CA GLU A 245 -6.82 -1.40 -32.44
C GLU A 245 -5.94 -0.23 -32.00
N PRO A 246 -4.93 0.18 -32.79
CA PRO A 246 -4.18 1.42 -32.54
C PRO A 246 -4.91 2.63 -33.15
N VAL A 247 -5.08 3.71 -32.38
CA VAL A 247 -5.74 4.94 -32.80
C VAL A 247 -4.85 6.12 -32.44
N ARG A 248 -4.50 6.91 -33.43
CA ARG A 248 -3.81 8.18 -33.20
C ARG A 248 -4.83 9.32 -33.06
N CYS A 249 -4.74 10.08 -31.96
CA CYS A 249 -5.65 11.17 -31.62
C CYS A 249 -5.04 12.54 -31.92
#